data_38b0c877ff97ec5817eedf437a9fb974
#
_entry.id   38b0c877ff97ec5817eedf437a9fb974
#
_cell.length_a   1.000
_cell.length_b   1.000
_cell.length_c   1.000
_cell.angle_alpha   90.00
_cell.angle_beta   90.00
_cell.angle_gamma   90.00
#
_symmetry.space_group_name_H-M   'P 1'
#
loop_
_entity.id
_entity.type
_entity.pdbx_description
1 polymer ?
#
loop_
_entity_poly.entity_id
_entity_poly.type
_entity_poly.pdbx_seq_one_letter_code
_entity_poly.pdbx_strand_id
1 'polypeptide(L)'
;MSEVELRLMHAGDEAAVAAFARELPPHDLLFLPRDITHPKVLAAWVHELERGALTTLLALRDDAVVGCATIARDPLSWSPHVAELRIVVAPSERGKGLGRALSTRAGELAVETGIEKLTAHMTPDQIGAVTVFETMGFRAEALLRDHVRDAEGAKHDLVILSLDVGHFRARAAAYGLVGNEP
;
A
#
# COMPACT_ATOMS: atom_id res chain seq x y z
N MET A 1 -25.45 -4.10 1.17
CA MET A 1 -24.13 -3.65 0.67
C MET A 1 -23.33 -4.91 0.43
N SER A 2 -22.83 -5.11 -0.79
CA SER A 2 -21.97 -6.24 -1.12
C SER A 2 -20.69 -6.23 -0.27
N GLU A 3 -20.22 -7.40 0.10
CA GLU A 3 -18.99 -7.60 0.84
C GLU A 3 -17.79 -7.23 -0.04
N VAL A 4 -16.71 -6.73 0.57
CA VAL A 4 -15.46 -6.46 -0.16
C VAL A 4 -14.62 -7.73 -0.14
N GLU A 5 -14.25 -8.21 -1.32
CA GLU A 5 -13.31 -9.30 -1.49
C GLU A 5 -11.88 -8.76 -1.53
N LEU A 6 -10.95 -9.43 -0.83
CA LEU A 6 -9.51 -9.16 -0.92
C LEU A 6 -8.82 -10.33 -1.62
N ARG A 7 -8.14 -10.07 -2.72
CA ARG A 7 -7.33 -11.08 -3.43
C ARG A 7 -6.04 -10.51 -4.00
N LEU A 8 -5.11 -11.37 -4.32
CA LEU A 8 -3.89 -10.97 -5.02
C LEU A 8 -4.20 -10.51 -6.45
N MET A 9 -3.48 -9.50 -6.89
CA MET A 9 -3.47 -9.05 -8.28
C MET A 9 -2.69 -10.02 -9.15
N HIS A 10 -3.18 -10.27 -10.35
CA HIS A 10 -2.53 -11.08 -11.38
C HIS A 10 -2.60 -10.41 -12.75
N ALA A 11 -1.91 -10.98 -13.74
CA ALA A 11 -2.03 -10.56 -15.12
C ALA A 11 -3.51 -10.69 -15.57
N GLY A 12 -4.01 -9.66 -16.24
CA GLY A 12 -5.43 -9.52 -16.62
C GLY A 12 -6.21 -8.51 -15.78
N ASP A 13 -5.70 -8.08 -14.62
CA ASP A 13 -6.35 -7.06 -13.77
C ASP A 13 -6.04 -5.61 -14.21
N GLU A 14 -5.15 -5.41 -15.19
CA GLU A 14 -4.65 -4.08 -15.58
C GLU A 14 -5.78 -3.12 -15.95
N ALA A 15 -6.79 -3.61 -16.67
CA ALA A 15 -7.93 -2.78 -17.09
C ALA A 15 -8.76 -2.32 -15.89
N ALA A 16 -8.98 -3.20 -14.91
CA ALA A 16 -9.71 -2.89 -13.68
C ALA A 16 -8.93 -1.91 -12.80
N VAL A 17 -7.62 -2.12 -12.65
CA VAL A 17 -6.74 -1.19 -11.92
C VAL A 17 -6.64 0.16 -12.63
N ALA A 18 -6.59 0.19 -13.97
CA ALA A 18 -6.61 1.42 -14.75
C ALA A 18 -7.92 2.20 -14.57
N ALA A 19 -9.05 1.52 -14.51
CA ALA A 19 -10.36 2.14 -14.26
C ALA A 19 -10.36 2.77 -12.86
N PHE A 20 -9.96 2.02 -11.85
CA PHE A 20 -9.82 2.50 -10.47
C PHE A 20 -8.88 3.71 -10.36
N ALA A 21 -7.70 3.67 -10.99
CA ALA A 21 -6.71 4.74 -10.92
C ALA A 21 -7.24 6.08 -11.46
N ARG A 22 -8.10 6.05 -12.49
CA ARG A 22 -8.70 7.26 -13.07
C ARG A 22 -9.73 7.95 -12.17
N GLU A 23 -10.28 7.22 -11.20
CA GLU A 23 -11.25 7.77 -10.23
C GLU A 23 -10.57 8.43 -9.03
N LEU A 24 -9.25 8.25 -8.90
CA LEU A 24 -8.50 8.77 -7.76
C LEU A 24 -8.15 10.25 -7.96
N PRO A 25 -8.29 11.08 -6.92
CA PRO A 25 -7.78 12.45 -6.96
C PRO A 25 -6.27 12.46 -7.21
N PRO A 26 -5.75 13.35 -8.09
CA PRO A 26 -4.31 13.41 -8.40
C PRO A 26 -3.42 13.55 -7.17
N HIS A 27 -3.86 14.32 -6.16
CA HIS A 27 -3.12 14.50 -4.91
C HIS A 27 -2.91 13.20 -4.14
N ASP A 28 -3.85 12.27 -4.22
CA ASP A 28 -3.74 10.96 -3.54
C ASP A 28 -2.68 10.05 -4.16
N LEU A 29 -2.16 10.40 -5.33
CA LEU A 29 -1.16 9.63 -6.06
C LEU A 29 0.27 10.15 -5.85
N LEU A 30 0.45 11.28 -5.16
CA LEU A 30 1.76 11.96 -5.02
C LEU A 30 2.83 11.11 -4.33
N PHE A 31 2.43 10.18 -3.46
CA PHE A 31 3.37 9.28 -2.79
C PHE A 31 3.76 8.06 -3.64
N LEU A 32 3.06 7.80 -4.75
CA LEU A 32 3.40 6.71 -5.65
C LEU A 32 4.60 7.11 -6.51
N PRO A 33 5.59 6.23 -6.70
CA PRO A 33 6.79 6.56 -7.46
C PRO A 33 6.54 6.71 -8.97
N ARG A 34 5.36 6.27 -9.43
CA ARG A 34 4.96 6.31 -10.85
C ARG A 34 3.47 6.60 -10.99
N ASP A 35 3.11 7.22 -12.08
CA ASP A 35 1.72 7.50 -12.45
C ASP A 35 1.00 6.20 -12.87
N ILE A 36 0.18 5.65 -11.98
CA ILE A 36 -0.58 4.40 -12.21
C ILE A 36 -1.75 4.57 -13.19
N THR A 37 -2.04 5.78 -13.65
CA THR A 37 -3.01 6.00 -14.73
C THR A 37 -2.43 5.71 -16.11
N HIS A 38 -1.09 5.62 -16.21
CA HIS A 38 -0.39 5.44 -17.48
C HIS A 38 -0.26 3.95 -17.86
N PRO A 39 -0.70 3.51 -19.07
CA PRO A 39 -0.71 2.09 -19.47
C PRO A 39 0.64 1.38 -19.37
N LYS A 40 1.74 2.08 -19.71
CA LYS A 40 3.10 1.52 -19.58
C LYS A 40 3.50 1.24 -18.14
N VAL A 41 2.98 2.02 -17.18
CA VAL A 41 3.24 1.80 -15.75
C VAL A 41 2.51 0.55 -15.28
N LEU A 42 1.27 0.33 -15.73
CA LEU A 42 0.51 -0.88 -15.40
C LEU A 42 1.14 -2.13 -15.99
N ALA A 43 1.61 -2.09 -17.24
CA ALA A 43 2.34 -3.21 -17.85
C ALA A 43 3.63 -3.53 -17.09
N ALA A 44 4.39 -2.51 -16.70
CA ALA A 44 5.58 -2.69 -15.87
C ALA A 44 5.23 -3.22 -14.48
N TRP A 45 4.10 -2.84 -13.90
CA TRP A 45 3.63 -3.34 -12.62
C TRP A 45 3.38 -4.86 -12.67
N VAL A 46 2.66 -5.34 -13.69
CA VAL A 46 2.44 -6.79 -13.89
C VAL A 46 3.77 -7.53 -14.02
N HIS A 47 4.71 -7.01 -14.81
CA HIS A 47 6.03 -7.61 -14.93
C HIS A 47 6.77 -7.70 -13.58
N GLU A 48 6.68 -6.68 -12.73
CA GLU A 48 7.29 -6.72 -11.39
C GLU A 48 6.56 -7.68 -10.43
N LEU A 49 5.24 -7.89 -10.59
CA LEU A 49 4.50 -8.94 -9.87
C LEU A 49 5.04 -10.34 -10.24
N GLU A 50 5.22 -10.61 -11.54
CA GLU A 50 5.75 -11.89 -12.04
C GLU A 50 7.17 -12.18 -11.54
N ARG A 51 7.98 -11.14 -11.35
CA ARG A 51 9.34 -11.25 -10.79
C ARG A 51 9.40 -11.32 -9.27
N GLY A 52 8.27 -11.17 -8.59
CA GLY A 52 8.20 -11.16 -7.13
C GLY A 52 8.78 -9.90 -6.46
N ALA A 53 9.03 -8.83 -7.22
CA ALA A 53 9.45 -7.54 -6.69
C ALA A 53 8.27 -6.74 -6.12
N LEU A 54 7.07 -7.00 -6.62
CA LEU A 54 5.82 -6.47 -6.08
C LEU A 54 4.88 -7.59 -5.66
N THR A 55 4.17 -7.36 -4.57
CA THR A 55 2.98 -8.14 -4.20
C THR A 55 1.84 -7.16 -4.02
N THR A 56 0.75 -7.33 -4.76
CA THR A 56 -0.38 -6.40 -4.71
C THR A 56 -1.66 -7.14 -4.32
N LEU A 57 -2.35 -6.61 -3.32
CA LEU A 57 -3.71 -6.97 -2.96
C LEU A 57 -4.68 -6.02 -3.65
N LEU A 58 -5.71 -6.54 -4.26
CA LEU A 58 -6.87 -5.79 -4.73
C LEU A 58 -8.03 -5.98 -3.77
N ALA A 59 -8.75 -4.89 -3.53
CA ALA A 59 -10.04 -4.90 -2.88
C ALA A 59 -11.11 -4.72 -3.95
N LEU A 60 -12.02 -5.68 -4.09
CA LEU A 60 -13.09 -5.67 -5.10
C LEU A 60 -14.45 -5.57 -4.43
N ARG A 61 -15.32 -4.79 -5.03
CA ARG A 61 -16.74 -4.73 -4.72
C ARG A 61 -17.52 -4.84 -6.04
N ASP A 62 -18.37 -5.85 -6.17
CA ASP A 62 -19.13 -6.11 -7.40
C ASP A 62 -18.20 -6.14 -8.64
N ASP A 63 -17.07 -6.87 -8.54
CA ASP A 63 -16.01 -7.02 -9.55
C ASP A 63 -15.22 -5.73 -9.89
N ALA A 64 -15.58 -4.59 -9.30
CA ALA A 64 -14.83 -3.35 -9.46
C ALA A 64 -13.74 -3.21 -8.40
N VAL A 65 -12.55 -2.78 -8.81
CA VAL A 65 -11.48 -2.45 -7.86
C VAL A 65 -11.83 -1.16 -7.13
N VAL A 66 -11.85 -1.23 -5.79
CA VAL A 66 -12.18 -0.10 -4.92
C VAL A 66 -11.01 0.28 -3.99
N GLY A 67 -9.93 -0.48 -4.05
CA GLY A 67 -8.70 -0.20 -3.32
C GLY A 67 -7.60 -1.19 -3.67
N CYS A 68 -6.37 -0.83 -3.39
CA CYS A 68 -5.24 -1.73 -3.49
C CYS A 68 -4.19 -1.45 -2.40
N ALA A 69 -3.45 -2.51 -2.04
CA ALA A 69 -2.25 -2.42 -1.21
C ALA A 69 -1.10 -3.13 -1.92
N THR A 70 0.01 -2.44 -2.13
CA THR A 70 1.19 -2.98 -2.80
C THR A 70 2.36 -2.99 -1.84
N ILE A 71 3.01 -4.14 -1.72
CA ILE A 71 4.29 -4.33 -1.04
C ILE A 71 5.36 -4.35 -2.12
N ALA A 72 6.26 -3.38 -2.11
CA ALA A 72 7.36 -3.25 -3.04
C ALA A 72 8.68 -3.58 -2.35
N ARG A 73 9.41 -4.59 -2.85
CA ARG A 73 10.69 -5.03 -2.32
C ARG A 73 11.71 -5.18 -3.45
N ASP A 74 12.94 -4.78 -3.20
CA ASP A 74 14.06 -5.11 -4.07
C ASP A 74 14.92 -6.21 -3.41
N PRO A 75 14.76 -7.48 -3.83
CA PRO A 75 15.49 -8.60 -3.25
C PRO A 75 17.00 -8.59 -3.55
N LEU A 76 17.44 -7.77 -4.52
CA LEU A 76 18.84 -7.65 -4.93
C LEU A 76 19.53 -6.43 -4.31
N SER A 77 18.81 -5.62 -3.55
CA SER A 77 19.37 -4.46 -2.83
C SER A 77 20.12 -4.89 -1.57
N TRP A 78 20.84 -3.94 -0.95
CA TRP A 78 21.44 -4.12 0.38
C TRP A 78 20.40 -4.17 1.51
N SER A 79 19.13 -3.93 1.21
CA SER A 79 18.02 -3.92 2.17
C SER A 79 16.89 -4.88 1.74
N PRO A 80 17.17 -6.17 1.47
CA PRO A 80 16.16 -7.11 0.99
C PRO A 80 15.10 -7.45 2.05
N HIS A 81 15.35 -7.09 3.31
CA HIS A 81 14.47 -7.24 4.47
C HIS A 81 13.49 -6.06 4.64
N VAL A 82 13.65 -5.00 3.84
CA VAL A 82 12.80 -3.80 3.87
C VAL A 82 11.88 -3.79 2.66
N ALA A 83 10.62 -3.46 2.87
CA ALA A 83 9.67 -3.22 1.78
C ALA A 83 8.88 -1.93 2.01
N GLU A 84 8.43 -1.31 0.93
CA GLU A 84 7.51 -0.18 0.97
C GLU A 84 6.08 -0.67 0.81
N LEU A 85 5.21 -0.29 1.75
CA LEU A 85 3.77 -0.53 1.69
C LEU A 85 3.06 0.72 1.15
N ARG A 86 2.34 0.55 0.06
CA ARG A 86 1.54 1.58 -0.60
C ARG A 86 0.09 1.18 -0.57
N ILE A 87 -0.80 2.04 -0.08
CA ILE A 87 -2.23 1.78 0.00
C ILE A 87 -3.00 2.92 -0.65
N VAL A 88 -3.92 2.57 -1.53
CA VAL A 88 -4.83 3.52 -2.16
C VAL A 88 -6.25 3.00 -2.03
N VAL A 89 -7.19 3.87 -1.64
CA VAL A 89 -8.60 3.54 -1.45
C VAL A 89 -9.47 4.55 -2.19
N ALA A 90 -10.44 4.06 -2.95
CA ALA A 90 -11.42 4.90 -3.64
C ALA A 90 -12.06 5.89 -2.65
N PRO A 91 -12.27 7.16 -3.04
CA PRO A 91 -12.90 8.15 -2.16
C PRO A 91 -14.24 7.68 -1.57
N SER A 92 -15.04 6.96 -2.35
CA SER A 92 -16.33 6.40 -1.96
C SER A 92 -16.24 5.33 -0.86
N GLU A 93 -15.08 4.71 -0.68
CA GLU A 93 -14.85 3.63 0.31
C GLU A 93 -14.07 4.10 1.54
N ARG A 94 -13.70 5.36 1.62
CA ARG A 94 -13.00 5.92 2.78
C ARG A 94 -13.91 5.99 4.00
N GLY A 95 -13.30 5.89 5.19
CA GLY A 95 -14.04 5.90 6.46
C GLY A 95 -14.82 4.61 6.76
N LYS A 96 -14.82 3.62 5.85
CA LYS A 96 -15.51 2.34 6.00
C LYS A 96 -14.62 1.18 6.48
N GLY A 97 -13.38 1.48 6.87
CA GLY A 97 -12.43 0.48 7.38
C GLY A 97 -11.61 -0.26 6.31
N LEU A 98 -11.83 0.01 5.01
CA LEU A 98 -11.13 -0.69 3.93
C LEU A 98 -9.60 -0.50 3.98
N GLY A 99 -9.13 0.71 4.22
CA GLY A 99 -7.70 0.98 4.38
C GLY A 99 -7.07 0.14 5.50
N ARG A 100 -7.77 -0.01 6.63
CA ARG A 100 -7.34 -0.86 7.74
C ARG A 100 -7.30 -2.35 7.34
N ALA A 101 -8.33 -2.84 6.65
CA ALA A 101 -8.37 -4.24 6.19
C ALA A 101 -7.21 -4.56 5.24
N LEU A 102 -6.98 -3.69 4.24
CA LEU A 102 -5.86 -3.80 3.32
C LEU A 102 -4.51 -3.78 4.05
N SER A 103 -4.35 -2.86 5.00
CA SER A 103 -3.11 -2.73 5.78
C SER A 103 -2.86 -3.97 6.64
N THR A 104 -3.88 -4.51 7.30
CA THR A 104 -3.75 -5.72 8.13
C THR A 104 -3.32 -6.91 7.27
N ARG A 105 -4.01 -7.15 6.13
CA ARG A 105 -3.65 -8.27 5.24
C ARG A 105 -2.26 -8.09 4.60
N ALA A 106 -1.86 -6.87 4.27
CA ALA A 106 -0.50 -6.58 3.80
C ALA A 106 0.55 -6.84 4.88
N GLY A 107 0.26 -6.53 6.14
CA GLY A 107 1.13 -6.87 7.29
C GLY A 107 1.32 -8.37 7.46
N GLU A 108 0.25 -9.16 7.31
CA GLU A 108 0.33 -10.63 7.32
C GLU A 108 1.21 -11.16 6.18
N LEU A 109 1.01 -10.65 4.95
CA LEU A 109 1.85 -11.00 3.79
C LEU A 109 3.32 -10.63 4.01
N ALA A 110 3.60 -9.51 4.67
CA ALA A 110 4.98 -9.12 5.02
C ALA A 110 5.62 -10.15 5.97
N VAL A 111 4.87 -10.65 6.96
CA VAL A 111 5.32 -11.73 7.85
C VAL A 111 5.57 -13.02 7.04
N GLU A 112 4.61 -13.43 6.21
CA GLU A 112 4.68 -14.65 5.39
C GLU A 112 5.89 -14.64 4.44
N THR A 113 6.26 -13.47 3.94
CA THR A 113 7.36 -13.29 2.95
C THR A 113 8.70 -12.92 3.58
N GLY A 114 8.81 -12.92 4.91
CA GLY A 114 10.06 -12.67 5.63
C GLY A 114 10.55 -11.22 5.57
N ILE A 115 9.64 -10.26 5.37
CA ILE A 115 9.96 -8.83 5.47
C ILE A 115 10.06 -8.47 6.95
N GLU A 116 11.11 -7.75 7.32
CA GLU A 116 11.38 -7.37 8.72
C GLU A 116 10.95 -5.93 9.01
N LYS A 117 10.98 -5.06 7.99
CA LYS A 117 10.60 -3.65 8.11
C LYS A 117 9.70 -3.23 6.95
N LEU A 118 8.58 -2.59 7.27
CA LEU A 118 7.75 -1.90 6.29
C LEU A 118 7.98 -0.39 6.42
N THR A 119 8.09 0.29 5.28
CA THR A 119 8.01 1.75 5.19
C THR A 119 6.73 2.16 4.48
N ALA A 120 6.24 3.35 4.73
CA ALA A 120 5.13 3.95 4.01
C ALA A 120 5.42 5.43 3.78
N HIS A 121 5.11 5.91 2.60
CA HIS A 121 5.33 7.30 2.20
C HIS A 121 4.00 8.01 2.00
N MET A 122 3.89 9.25 2.44
CA MET A 122 2.69 10.06 2.25
C MET A 122 3.01 11.56 2.44
N THR A 123 2.14 12.41 1.93
CA THR A 123 2.23 13.83 2.25
C THR A 123 1.61 14.07 3.63
N PRO A 124 2.16 15.01 4.45
CA PRO A 124 1.70 15.22 5.83
C PRO A 124 0.23 15.61 5.97
N ASP A 125 -0.36 16.19 4.93
CA ASP A 125 -1.76 16.59 4.88
C ASP A 125 -2.74 15.44 4.62
N GLN A 126 -2.24 14.24 4.25
CA GLN A 126 -3.03 13.02 4.14
C GLN A 126 -3.34 12.42 5.53
N ILE A 127 -3.96 13.21 6.41
CA ILE A 127 -4.18 12.89 7.84
C ILE A 127 -4.88 11.54 8.02
N GLY A 128 -5.87 11.24 7.17
CA GLY A 128 -6.59 9.95 7.24
C GLY A 128 -5.67 8.75 6.98
N ALA A 129 -4.74 8.85 6.03
CA ALA A 129 -3.76 7.81 5.77
C ALA A 129 -2.76 7.69 6.93
N VAL A 130 -2.21 8.81 7.40
CA VAL A 130 -1.30 8.85 8.56
C VAL A 130 -1.93 8.12 9.75
N THR A 131 -3.19 8.45 10.08
CA THR A 131 -3.93 7.83 11.19
C THR A 131 -4.06 6.30 11.02
N VAL A 132 -4.38 5.81 9.81
CA VAL A 132 -4.47 4.37 9.56
C VAL A 132 -3.13 3.69 9.83
N PHE A 133 -2.03 4.21 9.30
CA PHE A 133 -0.71 3.64 9.49
C PHE A 133 -0.24 3.71 10.95
N GLU A 134 -0.48 4.82 11.66
CA GLU A 134 -0.14 4.95 13.09
C GLU A 134 -0.91 3.96 13.97
N THR A 135 -2.20 3.70 13.67
CA THR A 135 -2.99 2.68 14.41
C THR A 135 -2.45 1.27 14.24
N MET A 136 -1.78 0.99 13.14
CA MET A 136 -1.08 -0.28 12.90
C MET A 136 0.25 -0.38 13.66
N GLY A 137 0.78 0.72 14.12
CA GLY A 137 2.05 0.78 14.83
C GLY A 137 3.19 1.43 14.05
N PHE A 138 2.92 1.92 12.84
CA PHE A 138 3.91 2.74 12.14
C PHE A 138 4.25 3.99 12.95
N ARG A 139 5.48 4.46 12.80
CA ARG A 139 5.99 5.68 13.43
C ARG A 139 6.71 6.53 12.41
N ALA A 140 6.61 7.85 12.54
CA ALA A 140 7.35 8.78 11.71
C ALA A 140 8.86 8.56 11.90
N GLU A 141 9.57 8.38 10.80
CA GLU A 141 11.03 8.15 10.76
C GLU A 141 11.76 9.32 10.10
N ALA A 142 11.19 9.91 9.06
CA ALA A 142 11.79 11.04 8.36
C ALA A 142 10.74 11.97 7.75
N LEU A 143 11.13 13.24 7.59
CA LEU A 143 10.43 14.26 6.80
C LEU A 143 11.37 14.75 5.71
N LEU A 144 10.99 14.55 4.47
CA LEU A 144 11.71 15.01 3.28
C LEU A 144 11.03 16.27 2.77
N ARG A 145 11.72 17.42 2.85
CA ARG A 145 11.16 18.71 2.43
C ARG A 145 11.15 18.83 0.91
N ASP A 146 10.09 19.44 0.37
CA ASP A 146 9.94 19.73 -1.08
C ASP A 146 10.21 18.50 -1.97
N HIS A 147 9.82 17.30 -1.53
CA HIS A 147 10.27 16.04 -2.11
C HIS A 147 9.43 15.58 -3.29
N VAL A 148 8.14 15.86 -3.30
CA VAL A 148 7.23 15.53 -4.41
C VAL A 148 6.67 16.79 -5.03
N ARG A 149 6.28 16.70 -6.31
CA ARG A 149 5.71 17.82 -7.06
C ARG A 149 4.38 17.37 -7.66
N ASP A 150 3.33 18.15 -7.48
CA ASP A 150 2.05 17.91 -8.11
C ASP A 150 2.02 18.33 -9.59
N ALA A 151 0.88 18.09 -10.24
CA ALA A 151 0.69 18.41 -11.65
C ALA A 151 0.72 19.92 -11.93
N GLU A 152 0.40 20.74 -10.95
CA GLU A 152 0.42 22.21 -11.00
C GLU A 152 1.82 22.77 -10.76
N GLY A 153 2.78 21.92 -10.37
CA GLY A 153 4.18 22.27 -10.13
C GLY A 153 4.49 22.70 -8.69
N ALA A 154 3.49 22.65 -7.78
CA ALA A 154 3.73 22.93 -6.37
C ALA A 154 4.50 21.77 -5.73
N LYS A 155 5.39 22.10 -4.80
CA LYS A 155 6.17 21.12 -4.07
C LYS A 155 5.51 20.80 -2.74
N HIS A 156 5.60 19.54 -2.35
CA HIS A 156 5.07 19.04 -1.09
C HIS A 156 6.14 18.26 -0.33
N ASP A 157 6.06 18.33 0.99
CA ASP A 157 6.88 17.50 1.86
C ASP A 157 6.39 16.04 1.79
N LEU A 158 7.29 15.10 2.02
CA LEU A 158 6.99 13.68 2.13
C LEU A 158 7.40 13.17 3.50
N VAL A 159 6.48 12.58 4.24
CA VAL A 159 6.79 11.87 5.50
C VAL A 159 7.01 10.40 5.19
N ILE A 160 8.04 9.83 5.81
CA ILE A 160 8.32 8.39 5.82
C ILE A 160 7.93 7.87 7.18
N LEU A 161 6.99 6.91 7.19
CA LEU A 161 6.63 6.14 8.36
C LEU A 161 7.28 4.76 8.26
N SER A 162 7.60 4.13 9.38
CA SER A 162 8.13 2.77 9.41
C SER A 162 7.49 1.91 10.48
N LEU A 163 7.47 0.59 10.23
CA LEU A 163 6.96 -0.44 11.12
C LEU A 163 7.96 -1.60 11.19
N ASP A 164 8.31 -2.01 12.39
CA ASP A 164 8.97 -3.30 12.66
C ASP A 164 7.91 -4.41 12.56
N VAL A 165 8.10 -5.32 11.60
CA VAL A 165 7.14 -6.41 11.31
C VAL A 165 7.09 -7.43 12.45
N GLY A 166 8.19 -7.61 13.19
CA GLY A 166 8.22 -8.46 14.39
C GLY A 166 7.30 -7.93 15.49
N HIS A 167 7.29 -6.62 15.72
CA HIS A 167 6.35 -5.98 16.64
C HIS A 167 4.90 -6.08 16.15
N PHE A 168 4.65 -5.94 14.85
CA PHE A 168 3.32 -6.14 14.27
C PHE A 168 2.82 -7.57 14.52
N ARG A 169 3.65 -8.58 14.25
CA ARG A 169 3.34 -9.99 14.48
C ARG A 169 3.02 -10.27 15.95
N ALA A 170 3.87 -9.82 16.86
CA ALA A 170 3.67 -10.01 18.30
C ALA A 170 2.33 -9.40 18.77
N ARG A 171 2.01 -8.20 18.28
CA ARG A 171 0.75 -7.53 18.58
C ARG A 171 -0.46 -8.24 17.98
N ALA A 172 -0.37 -8.67 16.73
CA ALA A 172 -1.44 -9.41 16.05
C ALA A 172 -1.73 -10.75 16.76
N ALA A 173 -0.69 -11.46 17.20
CA ALA A 173 -0.82 -12.68 17.98
C ALA A 173 -1.49 -12.43 19.35
N ALA A 174 -1.14 -11.34 20.04
CA ALA A 174 -1.74 -10.96 21.33
C ALA A 174 -3.24 -10.67 21.22
N TYR A 175 -3.71 -10.22 20.05
CA TYR A 175 -5.13 -9.96 19.79
C TYR A 175 -5.85 -11.12 19.05
N GLY A 176 -5.18 -12.27 18.84
CA GLY A 176 -5.76 -13.42 18.14
C GLY A 176 -6.05 -13.20 16.66
N LEU A 177 -5.37 -12.24 16.03
CA LEU A 177 -5.55 -11.87 14.63
C LEU A 177 -4.65 -12.68 13.68
N VAL A 178 -3.66 -13.40 14.24
CA VAL A 178 -2.77 -14.33 13.49
C VAL A 178 -2.74 -15.64 14.27
N GLY A 179 -2.97 -16.76 13.60
CA GLY A 179 -2.88 -18.08 14.22
C GLY A 179 -1.45 -18.32 14.73
N ASN A 180 -1.33 -18.80 15.96
CA ASN A 180 -0.10 -19.41 16.46
C ASN A 180 0.11 -20.72 15.69
N GLU A 181 0.84 -20.70 14.58
CA GLU A 181 1.47 -21.93 14.09
C GLU A 181 2.83 -22.06 14.79
N PRO A 182 3.13 -23.28 15.29
CA PRO A 182 4.36 -23.56 16.04
C PRO A 182 5.60 -23.52 15.16
#